data_8a83f99c26697d0be30aa5635e4278b3
#
_entry.id   8a83f99c26697d0be30aa5635e4278b3
#
_cell.length_a   1.000
_cell.length_b   1.000
_cell.length_c   1.000
_cell.angle_alpha   90.00
_cell.angle_beta   90.00
_cell.angle_gamma   90.00
#
_symmetry.space_group_name_H-M   'P 1'
#
loop_
_entity.id
_entity.type
_entity.pdbx_description
1 polymer ?
#
loop_
_entity_poly.entity_id
_entity_poly.type
_entity_poly.pdbx_seq_one_letter_code
_entity_poly.pdbx_strand_id
1 'polypeptide(L)'
;MKNVEIFNGNWTVDDVINNPNKIFVFGDNNARSGKGGQAIIRGLPNTAGIRTKKAPNNRSTSFYRDSDLEENKKNILEDVMSIKSHMLFGYTIVLASGGYGTGLAKLKETAPETFKYLCQVLRDNFHFDNETGKKWMRIPSHQEMVSAKELPMNYEHAKLAYGQESPGYFRKELLNAGITSTFYAIKRGFRTATTRVDKYKAGDIIKFTNNSTSEFLICKAITDSYPVSSISKEDWSRLEGWDVNYFKLNPGVEDKFQFQFEYICSVNNGVIEFKDDIFG
;
A
#
# COMPACT_ATOMS: atom_id res chain seq x y z
N MET A 1 -3.03 1.08 0.23
CA MET A 1 -4.04 0.40 1.06
C MET A 1 -4.14 1.10 2.39
N LYS A 2 -5.31 1.68 2.73
CA LYS A 2 -5.51 2.40 4.01
C LYS A 2 -5.53 1.50 5.25
N ASN A 3 -5.56 0.17 5.08
CA ASN A 3 -5.84 -0.78 6.16
C ASN A 3 -4.65 -1.69 6.53
N VAL A 4 -3.41 -1.27 6.27
CA VAL A 4 -2.21 -1.98 6.72
C VAL A 4 -1.26 -0.98 7.39
N GLU A 5 -0.85 -1.29 8.62
CA GLU A 5 0.13 -0.54 9.41
C GLU A 5 1.33 -1.45 9.74
N ILE A 6 2.50 -0.84 9.90
CA ILE A 6 3.71 -1.52 10.36
C ILE A 6 4.03 -1.04 11.76
N PHE A 7 4.12 -1.98 12.68
CA PHE A 7 4.49 -1.71 14.07
C PHE A 7 6.01 -1.84 14.25
N ASN A 8 6.64 -0.78 14.68
CA ASN A 8 8.08 -0.75 14.92
C ASN A 8 8.39 -1.20 16.35
N GLY A 9 9.31 -2.15 16.47
CA GLY A 9 9.70 -2.73 17.76
C GLY A 9 8.84 -3.91 18.19
N ASN A 10 8.79 -4.14 19.50
CA ASN A 10 8.03 -5.23 20.10
C ASN A 10 6.75 -4.66 20.73
N TRP A 11 5.61 -5.20 20.32
CA TRP A 11 4.32 -4.87 20.96
C TRP A 11 4.17 -5.50 22.34
N THR A 12 3.34 -4.88 23.13
CA THR A 12 2.87 -5.36 24.43
C THR A 12 1.41 -5.84 24.32
N VAL A 13 0.92 -6.48 25.35
CA VAL A 13 -0.50 -6.82 25.48
C VAL A 13 -1.38 -5.56 25.46
N ASP A 14 -0.92 -4.49 26.10
CA ASP A 14 -1.65 -3.22 26.16
C ASP A 14 -1.77 -2.54 24.80
N ASP A 15 -0.74 -2.64 23.94
CA ASP A 15 -0.82 -2.13 22.57
C ASP A 15 -1.96 -2.78 21.78
N VAL A 16 -2.22 -4.07 22.02
CA VAL A 16 -3.29 -4.81 21.36
C VAL A 16 -4.65 -4.45 21.95
N ILE A 17 -4.78 -4.48 23.27
CA ILE A 17 -6.05 -4.21 23.97
C ILE A 17 -6.55 -2.80 23.69
N ASN A 18 -5.66 -1.82 23.65
CA ASN A 18 -6.00 -0.42 23.40
C ASN A 18 -6.32 -0.10 21.93
N ASN A 19 -6.20 -1.07 21.03
CA ASN A 19 -6.48 -0.91 19.61
C ASN A 19 -7.46 -1.97 19.08
N PRO A 20 -8.71 -2.02 19.56
CA PRO A 20 -9.67 -3.09 19.24
C PRO A 20 -10.07 -3.14 17.76
N ASN A 21 -9.90 -2.05 17.01
CA ASN A 21 -10.20 -1.99 15.57
C ASN A 21 -9.04 -2.44 14.67
N LYS A 22 -7.96 -2.97 15.27
CA LYS A 22 -6.78 -3.46 14.55
C LYS A 22 -6.59 -4.94 14.82
N ILE A 23 -6.12 -5.67 13.81
CA ILE A 23 -5.69 -7.09 13.96
C ILE A 23 -4.16 -7.13 13.97
N PHE A 24 -3.59 -7.49 15.10
CA PHE A 24 -2.14 -7.65 15.27
C PHE A 24 -1.72 -9.05 14.81
N VAL A 25 -0.80 -9.09 13.84
CA VAL A 25 -0.35 -10.32 13.20
C VAL A 25 0.98 -10.75 13.78
N PHE A 26 1.08 -11.98 14.29
CA PHE A 26 2.29 -12.52 14.87
C PHE A 26 2.77 -13.81 14.17
N GLY A 27 4.05 -14.12 14.29
CA GLY A 27 4.61 -15.39 13.83
C GLY A 27 4.12 -16.56 14.72
N ASP A 28 3.51 -17.55 14.10
CA ASP A 28 2.87 -18.67 14.74
C ASP A 28 3.49 -20.02 14.36
N ASN A 29 2.93 -21.11 14.89
CA ASN A 29 3.29 -22.50 14.59
C ASN A 29 2.05 -23.37 14.40
N ASN A 30 2.22 -24.56 13.79
CA ASN A 30 1.10 -25.49 13.51
C ASN A 30 0.38 -25.94 14.78
N ALA A 31 1.10 -26.05 15.91
CA ALA A 31 0.51 -26.41 17.19
C ALA A 31 -0.33 -25.29 17.83
N ARG A 32 -0.36 -24.09 17.25
CA ARG A 32 -1.09 -22.91 17.76
C ARG A 32 -0.83 -22.65 19.25
N SER A 33 0.39 -22.85 19.72
CA SER A 33 0.73 -22.79 21.14
C SER A 33 2.05 -22.03 21.39
N GLY A 34 2.28 -21.68 22.67
CA GLY A 34 3.44 -20.89 23.10
C GLY A 34 3.21 -19.37 22.97
N LYS A 35 3.92 -18.60 23.80
CA LYS A 35 3.85 -17.12 23.88
C LYS A 35 5.23 -16.46 23.76
N GLY A 36 6.17 -17.07 23.03
CA GLY A 36 7.51 -16.52 22.81
C GLY A 36 7.54 -15.45 21.72
N GLY A 37 8.33 -14.41 21.92
CA GLY A 37 8.51 -13.32 20.95
C GLY A 37 7.20 -12.61 20.60
N GLN A 38 6.94 -12.43 19.30
CA GLN A 38 5.71 -11.79 18.83
C GLN A 38 4.42 -12.46 19.34
N ALA A 39 4.45 -13.77 19.62
CA ALA A 39 3.28 -14.53 20.08
C ALA A 39 2.88 -14.28 21.55
N ILE A 40 3.50 -13.32 22.24
CA ILE A 40 3.11 -12.87 23.59
C ILE A 40 1.64 -12.46 23.65
N ILE A 41 1.09 -11.98 22.55
CA ILE A 41 -0.28 -11.51 22.38
C ILE A 41 -1.28 -12.62 22.03
N ARG A 42 -0.82 -13.85 21.87
CA ARG A 42 -1.67 -15.00 21.54
C ARG A 42 -2.86 -15.12 22.47
N GLY A 43 -4.05 -15.32 21.90
CA GLY A 43 -5.30 -15.51 22.62
C GLY A 43 -6.07 -14.23 22.91
N LEU A 44 -5.56 -13.05 22.52
CA LEU A 44 -6.33 -11.83 22.52
C LEU A 44 -7.29 -11.82 21.30
N PRO A 45 -8.49 -11.20 21.41
CA PRO A 45 -9.54 -11.32 20.40
C PRO A 45 -9.19 -10.70 19.04
N ASN A 46 -8.29 -9.71 19.04
CA ASN A 46 -7.87 -8.97 17.86
C ASN A 46 -6.44 -9.31 17.42
N THR A 47 -6.10 -10.60 17.46
CA THR A 47 -4.81 -11.13 17.03
C THR A 47 -4.96 -12.30 16.06
N ALA A 48 -4.00 -12.43 15.15
CA ALA A 48 -3.94 -13.51 14.19
C ALA A 48 -2.50 -13.98 13.98
N GLY A 49 -2.30 -15.27 13.73
CA GLY A 49 -0.97 -15.85 13.58
C GLY A 49 -0.71 -16.40 12.19
N ILE A 50 0.49 -16.13 11.64
CA ILE A 50 1.00 -16.77 10.42
C ILE A 50 1.93 -17.91 10.81
N ARG A 51 1.60 -19.14 10.42
CA ARG A 51 2.39 -20.34 10.69
C ARG A 51 3.73 -20.31 9.96
N THR A 52 4.81 -20.34 10.70
CA THR A 52 6.19 -20.32 10.20
C THR A 52 7.05 -21.44 10.80
N LYS A 53 6.44 -22.32 11.61
CA LYS A 53 7.09 -23.38 12.37
C LYS A 53 6.09 -24.50 12.69
N LYS A 54 6.56 -25.73 12.94
CA LYS A 54 5.67 -26.85 13.34
C LYS A 54 5.25 -26.76 14.80
N ALA A 55 6.17 -26.45 15.71
CA ALA A 55 5.92 -26.43 17.15
C ALA A 55 6.76 -25.34 17.86
N PRO A 56 6.36 -24.87 19.07
CA PRO A 56 7.00 -23.75 19.76
C PRO A 56 8.37 -24.05 20.38
N ASN A 57 8.85 -25.29 20.34
CA ASN A 57 10.15 -25.69 20.90
C ASN A 57 11.27 -25.64 19.85
N ASN A 58 12.53 -25.85 20.28
CA ASN A 58 13.74 -25.76 19.43
C ASN A 58 14.29 -27.12 18.97
N ARG A 59 13.48 -28.20 19.03
CA ARG A 59 13.85 -29.50 18.44
C ARG A 59 13.95 -29.37 16.92
N SER A 60 14.87 -30.09 16.28
CA SER A 60 15.05 -30.05 14.81
C SER A 60 13.78 -30.38 14.04
N THR A 61 12.93 -31.24 14.60
CA THR A 61 11.61 -31.62 14.03
C THR A 61 10.55 -30.53 14.14
N SER A 62 10.79 -29.49 14.93
CA SER A 62 9.83 -28.39 15.15
C SER A 62 9.94 -27.28 14.11
N PHE A 63 10.95 -27.32 13.27
CA PHE A 63 11.12 -26.34 12.20
C PHE A 63 10.48 -26.81 10.90
N TYR A 64 10.00 -25.87 10.09
CA TYR A 64 9.64 -26.14 8.72
C TYR A 64 10.86 -26.59 7.92
N ARG A 65 10.64 -27.43 6.92
CA ARG A 65 11.63 -27.90 5.96
C ARG A 65 11.03 -27.80 4.56
N ASP A 66 11.85 -27.61 3.55
CA ASP A 66 11.38 -27.55 2.15
C ASP A 66 11.00 -28.93 1.62
N SER A 67 11.31 -30.02 2.35
CA SER A 67 10.68 -31.33 2.09
C SER A 67 9.16 -31.31 2.21
N ASP A 68 8.62 -30.37 3.00
CA ASP A 68 7.19 -30.21 3.25
C ASP A 68 6.64 -28.92 2.59
N LEU A 69 7.28 -28.48 1.49
CA LEU A 69 7.04 -27.17 0.88
C LEU A 69 5.57 -26.91 0.56
N GLU A 70 4.87 -27.86 -0.04
CA GLU A 70 3.47 -27.66 -0.43
C GLU A 70 2.53 -27.55 0.78
N GLU A 71 2.77 -28.32 1.83
CA GLU A 71 2.03 -28.20 3.08
C GLU A 71 2.31 -26.86 3.75
N ASN A 72 3.58 -26.44 3.80
CA ASN A 72 3.97 -25.15 4.36
C ASN A 72 3.31 -23.98 3.62
N LYS A 73 3.32 -24.02 2.27
CA LYS A 73 2.65 -23.02 1.43
C LYS A 73 1.15 -22.95 1.71
N LYS A 74 0.48 -24.10 1.78
CA LYS A 74 -0.95 -24.18 2.10
C LYS A 74 -1.22 -23.51 3.44
N ASN A 75 -0.47 -23.88 4.48
CA ASN A 75 -0.62 -23.35 5.82
C ASN A 75 -0.44 -21.81 5.87
N ILE A 76 0.58 -21.30 5.19
CA ILE A 76 0.85 -19.86 5.11
C ILE A 76 -0.27 -19.13 4.37
N LEU A 77 -0.71 -19.67 3.23
CA LEU A 77 -1.76 -19.03 2.42
C LEU A 77 -3.10 -18.98 3.17
N GLU A 78 -3.49 -20.06 3.82
CA GLU A 78 -4.71 -20.12 4.65
C GLU A 78 -4.69 -19.02 5.72
N ASP A 79 -3.58 -18.87 6.44
CA ASP A 79 -3.45 -17.86 7.49
C ASP A 79 -3.51 -16.43 6.89
N VAL A 80 -2.78 -16.19 5.82
CA VAL A 80 -2.76 -14.86 5.16
C VAL A 80 -4.14 -14.49 4.61
N MET A 81 -4.85 -15.43 3.99
CA MET A 81 -6.19 -15.16 3.47
C MET A 81 -7.21 -14.94 4.59
N SER A 82 -7.11 -15.68 5.69
CA SER A 82 -7.91 -15.43 6.90
C SER A 82 -7.65 -14.05 7.47
N ILE A 83 -6.39 -13.63 7.60
CA ILE A 83 -6.03 -12.29 8.08
C ILE A 83 -6.57 -11.22 7.14
N LYS A 84 -6.41 -11.40 5.83
CA LYS A 84 -6.88 -10.45 4.81
C LYS A 84 -8.40 -10.26 4.86
N SER A 85 -9.16 -11.29 5.20
CA SER A 85 -10.62 -11.21 5.31
C SER A 85 -11.08 -10.19 6.35
N HIS A 86 -10.32 -9.94 7.41
CA HIS A 86 -10.66 -8.92 8.41
C HIS A 86 -10.69 -7.50 7.81
N MET A 87 -9.94 -7.25 6.73
CA MET A 87 -10.00 -5.95 6.04
C MET A 87 -11.38 -5.67 5.41
N LEU A 88 -12.11 -6.72 5.03
CA LEU A 88 -13.47 -6.59 4.48
C LEU A 88 -14.46 -6.11 5.56
N PHE A 89 -14.14 -6.33 6.82
CA PHE A 89 -14.91 -5.88 7.98
C PHE A 89 -14.39 -4.56 8.56
N GLY A 90 -13.50 -3.87 7.86
CA GLY A 90 -12.99 -2.55 8.24
C GLY A 90 -11.83 -2.55 9.23
N TYR A 91 -11.30 -3.71 9.60
CA TYR A 91 -10.12 -3.77 10.48
C TYR A 91 -8.85 -3.31 9.77
N THR A 92 -7.95 -2.69 10.52
CA THR A 92 -6.57 -2.41 10.09
C THR A 92 -5.67 -3.58 10.48
N ILE A 93 -4.92 -4.12 9.53
CA ILE A 93 -3.93 -5.18 9.78
C ILE A 93 -2.63 -4.52 10.25
N VAL A 94 -2.11 -4.96 11.40
CA VAL A 94 -0.85 -4.47 11.97
C VAL A 94 0.20 -5.55 11.84
N LEU A 95 1.26 -5.27 11.06
CA LEU A 95 2.36 -6.17 10.79
C LEU A 95 3.61 -5.77 11.58
N ALA A 96 4.37 -6.75 12.07
CA ALA A 96 5.60 -6.50 12.82
C ALA A 96 6.76 -6.13 11.88
N SER A 97 7.45 -5.03 12.13
CA SER A 97 8.63 -4.63 11.35
C SER A 97 9.79 -5.63 11.41
N GLY A 98 9.84 -6.51 12.41
CA GLY A 98 10.81 -7.61 12.48
C GLY A 98 10.55 -8.74 11.48
N GLY A 99 9.45 -8.69 10.73
CA GLY A 99 9.05 -9.73 9.79
C GLY A 99 8.60 -11.04 10.45
N TYR A 100 8.29 -12.03 9.64
CA TYR A 100 7.79 -13.35 10.04
C TYR A 100 8.76 -14.45 9.60
N GLY A 101 8.92 -15.47 10.43
CA GLY A 101 9.84 -16.57 10.15
C GLY A 101 11.32 -16.25 10.37
N THR A 102 11.68 -15.02 10.71
CA THR A 102 13.05 -14.50 10.82
C THR A 102 13.74 -14.82 12.16
N GLY A 103 12.98 -14.81 13.26
CA GLY A 103 13.52 -15.02 14.62
C GLY A 103 13.52 -16.49 15.04
N LEU A 104 12.73 -16.82 16.09
CA LEU A 104 12.65 -18.16 16.67
C LEU A 104 12.22 -19.28 15.70
N ALA A 105 11.63 -18.95 14.57
CA ALA A 105 11.23 -19.90 13.53
C ALA A 105 12.38 -20.32 12.62
N LYS A 106 13.43 -19.50 12.45
CA LYS A 106 14.60 -19.77 11.60
C LYS A 106 14.23 -20.22 10.18
N LEU A 107 13.10 -19.71 9.64
CA LEU A 107 12.53 -20.23 8.41
C LEU A 107 13.46 -20.04 7.22
N LYS A 108 14.15 -18.88 7.16
CA LYS A 108 15.14 -18.57 6.10
C LYS A 108 16.26 -19.59 6.03
N GLU A 109 16.69 -20.13 7.19
CA GLU A 109 17.77 -21.11 7.31
C GLU A 109 17.28 -22.54 7.11
N THR A 110 16.10 -22.88 7.62
CA THR A 110 15.60 -24.27 7.68
C THR A 110 14.72 -24.66 6.50
N ALA A 111 14.09 -23.69 5.83
CA ALA A 111 13.19 -23.87 4.69
C ALA A 111 13.18 -22.61 3.79
N PRO A 112 14.30 -22.35 3.06
CA PRO A 112 14.47 -21.12 2.28
C PRO A 112 13.42 -20.91 1.19
N GLU A 113 12.94 -21.97 0.51
CA GLU A 113 11.88 -21.85 -0.51
C GLU A 113 10.53 -21.51 0.14
N THR A 114 10.25 -22.09 1.31
CA THR A 114 9.08 -21.71 2.11
C THR A 114 9.16 -20.24 2.55
N PHE A 115 10.34 -19.77 2.96
CA PHE A 115 10.55 -18.36 3.34
C PHE A 115 10.33 -17.42 2.15
N LYS A 116 10.87 -17.76 1.00
CA LYS A 116 10.67 -17.00 -0.24
C LYS A 116 9.19 -16.90 -0.62
N TYR A 117 8.46 -18.01 -0.49
CA TYR A 117 7.01 -18.01 -0.70
C TYR A 117 6.28 -17.11 0.30
N LEU A 118 6.62 -17.18 1.60
CA LEU A 118 6.07 -16.29 2.62
C LEU A 118 6.27 -14.82 2.26
N CYS A 119 7.49 -14.43 1.88
CA CYS A 119 7.80 -13.06 1.43
C CYS A 119 6.93 -12.64 0.24
N GLN A 120 6.76 -13.52 -0.75
CA GLN A 120 5.92 -13.23 -1.92
C GLN A 120 4.46 -13.03 -1.53
N VAL A 121 3.89 -13.92 -0.70
CA VAL A 121 2.48 -13.84 -0.29
C VAL A 121 2.20 -12.58 0.54
N LEU A 122 3.14 -12.18 1.40
CA LEU A 122 3.01 -10.94 2.19
C LEU A 122 3.11 -9.67 1.30
N ARG A 123 3.97 -9.69 0.30
CA ARG A 123 4.05 -8.62 -0.70
C ARG A 123 2.74 -8.47 -1.48
N ASP A 124 2.20 -9.59 -1.97
CA ASP A 124 1.01 -9.59 -2.82
C ASP A 124 -0.28 -9.21 -2.07
N ASN A 125 -0.37 -9.54 -0.78
CA ASN A 125 -1.60 -9.36 -0.01
C ASN A 125 -1.58 -8.13 0.91
N PHE A 126 -0.41 -7.73 1.41
CA PHE A 126 -0.31 -6.64 2.38
C PHE A 126 0.67 -5.54 1.95
N HIS A 127 1.30 -5.64 0.78
CA HIS A 127 2.38 -4.74 0.35
C HIS A 127 3.45 -4.59 1.44
N PHE A 128 3.88 -5.73 1.98
CA PHE A 128 4.84 -5.80 3.07
C PHE A 128 6.09 -6.56 2.64
N ASP A 129 7.25 -5.94 2.78
CA ASP A 129 8.53 -6.60 2.61
C ASP A 129 8.96 -7.24 3.93
N ASN A 130 8.91 -8.57 3.96
CA ASN A 130 9.19 -9.34 5.16
C ASN A 130 10.67 -9.33 5.59
N GLU A 131 11.59 -9.01 4.68
CA GLU A 131 13.02 -8.97 4.98
C GLU A 131 13.45 -7.62 5.55
N THR A 132 12.88 -6.53 5.04
CA THR A 132 13.19 -5.18 5.49
C THR A 132 12.23 -4.66 6.56
N GLY A 133 11.07 -5.32 6.73
CA GLY A 133 10.03 -4.90 7.65
C GLY A 133 9.34 -3.60 7.25
N LYS A 134 9.43 -3.22 5.99
CA LYS A 134 8.87 -1.98 5.45
C LYS A 134 7.71 -2.24 4.49
N LYS A 135 7.01 -1.18 4.12
CA LYS A 135 6.07 -1.28 3.00
C LYS A 135 6.82 -1.68 1.74
N TRP A 136 6.31 -2.71 1.08
CA TRP A 136 6.81 -3.13 -0.22
C TRP A 136 5.96 -2.48 -1.32
N MET A 137 6.62 -1.84 -2.25
CA MET A 137 6.03 -1.39 -3.50
C MET A 137 6.74 -2.11 -4.65
N ARG A 138 5.96 -2.83 -5.46
CA ARG A 138 6.51 -3.40 -6.69
C ARG A 138 6.92 -2.25 -7.60
N ILE A 139 8.21 -2.13 -7.82
CA ILE A 139 8.74 -1.25 -8.86
C ILE A 139 8.39 -1.88 -10.21
N PRO A 140 7.70 -1.17 -11.11
CA PRO A 140 7.52 -1.66 -12.46
C PRO A 140 8.88 -1.90 -13.10
N SER A 141 9.01 -2.98 -13.88
CA SER A 141 10.21 -3.26 -14.65
C SER A 141 10.45 -2.12 -15.65
N HIS A 142 11.69 -2.00 -16.15
CA HIS A 142 12.01 -1.03 -17.18
C HIS A 142 11.06 -1.15 -18.40
N GLN A 143 10.73 -2.36 -18.80
CA GLN A 143 9.81 -2.61 -19.91
C GLN A 143 8.37 -2.14 -19.62
N GLU A 144 7.88 -2.33 -18.38
CA GLU A 144 6.58 -1.82 -17.97
C GLU A 144 6.57 -0.29 -17.91
N MET A 145 7.66 0.34 -17.46
CA MET A 145 7.79 1.80 -17.46
C MET A 145 7.86 2.39 -18.88
N VAL A 146 8.51 1.70 -19.82
CA VAL A 146 8.56 2.12 -21.23
C VAL A 146 7.20 1.96 -21.90
N SER A 147 6.43 0.92 -21.55
CA SER A 147 5.07 0.68 -22.08
C SER A 147 3.95 1.37 -21.28
N ALA A 148 4.31 2.16 -20.26
CA ALA A 148 3.32 2.88 -19.45
C ALA A 148 2.50 3.85 -20.30
N LYS A 149 1.20 3.92 -20.01
CA LYS A 149 0.30 4.90 -20.65
C LYS A 149 0.69 6.31 -20.19
N GLU A 150 1.19 7.12 -21.11
CA GLU A 150 1.57 8.50 -20.81
C GLU A 150 0.34 9.38 -20.65
N LEU A 151 0.33 10.15 -19.57
CA LEU A 151 -0.66 11.18 -19.29
C LEU A 151 0.07 12.51 -19.07
N PRO A 152 0.11 13.38 -20.08
CA PRO A 152 0.70 14.70 -19.91
C PRO A 152 -0.12 15.50 -18.91
N MET A 153 0.58 16.19 -18.01
CA MET A 153 0.01 17.21 -17.13
C MET A 153 0.40 18.57 -17.65
N ASN A 154 -0.57 19.43 -17.85
CA ASN A 154 -0.31 20.82 -18.20
C ASN A 154 0.43 21.51 -17.05
N TYR A 155 1.52 22.21 -17.35
CA TYR A 155 2.36 22.91 -16.36
C TYR A 155 1.56 23.87 -15.47
N GLU A 156 0.61 24.59 -16.04
CA GLU A 156 -0.25 25.51 -15.29
C GLU A 156 -1.14 24.79 -14.25
N HIS A 157 -1.54 23.57 -14.56
CA HIS A 157 -2.24 22.67 -13.62
C HIS A 157 -1.27 21.95 -12.66
N ALA A 158 0.03 21.95 -12.96
CA ALA A 158 1.03 21.36 -12.08
C ALA A 158 1.51 22.32 -10.98
N LYS A 159 1.39 23.64 -11.19
CA LYS A 159 1.68 24.68 -10.19
C LYS A 159 0.41 25.11 -9.48
N LEU A 160 0.42 24.97 -8.16
CA LEU A 160 -0.50 25.70 -7.30
C LEU A 160 0.03 27.12 -7.17
N ALA A 161 -0.77 28.12 -7.53
CA ALA A 161 -0.41 29.52 -7.32
C ALA A 161 -0.40 29.79 -5.81
N TYR A 162 0.78 29.81 -5.23
CA TYR A 162 0.99 30.15 -3.84
C TYR A 162 0.58 31.63 -3.63
N GLY A 163 -0.39 31.89 -2.75
CA GLY A 163 -0.77 33.24 -2.32
C GLY A 163 -1.69 34.02 -3.25
N GLN A 164 -2.07 33.51 -4.40
CA GLN A 164 -3.23 34.03 -5.11
C GLN A 164 -4.45 33.24 -4.64
N GLU A 165 -5.56 33.92 -4.36
CA GLU A 165 -6.87 33.30 -4.33
C GLU A 165 -7.08 32.67 -5.70
N SER A 166 -6.54 31.48 -5.87
CA SER A 166 -6.78 30.67 -7.06
C SER A 166 -8.28 30.42 -7.07
N PRO A 167 -9.03 30.93 -8.04
CA PRO A 167 -10.47 30.92 -7.97
C PRO A 167 -10.98 29.49 -7.97
N GLY A 168 -11.12 28.89 -6.78
CA GLY A 168 -11.82 27.65 -6.53
C GLY A 168 -11.24 26.38 -7.19
N TYR A 169 -9.96 26.34 -7.57
CA TYR A 169 -9.39 25.15 -8.21
C TYR A 169 -8.91 24.09 -7.22
N PHE A 170 -8.34 24.49 -6.08
CA PHE A 170 -7.75 23.55 -5.12
C PHE A 170 -8.44 23.62 -3.77
N ARG A 171 -8.54 22.48 -3.13
CA ARG A 171 -9.03 22.41 -1.75
C ARG A 171 -8.09 23.16 -0.82
N LYS A 172 -8.67 23.92 0.13
CA LYS A 172 -7.91 24.68 1.13
C LYS A 172 -6.95 23.83 1.95
N GLU A 173 -7.30 22.56 2.18
CA GLU A 173 -6.47 21.62 2.93
C GLU A 173 -5.13 21.34 2.24
N LEU A 174 -5.09 21.31 0.91
CA LEU A 174 -3.85 21.15 0.16
C LEU A 174 -2.95 22.37 0.32
N LEU A 175 -3.53 23.57 0.20
CA LEU A 175 -2.81 24.83 0.38
C LEU A 175 -2.25 24.94 1.81
N ASN A 176 -3.06 24.61 2.82
CA ASN A 176 -2.64 24.63 4.23
C ASN A 176 -1.54 23.59 4.53
N ALA A 177 -1.50 22.48 3.77
CA ALA A 177 -0.46 21.47 3.88
C ALA A 177 0.82 21.82 3.09
N GLY A 178 0.90 23.04 2.51
CA GLY A 178 2.06 23.48 1.72
C GLY A 178 2.21 22.75 0.39
N ILE A 179 1.13 22.21 -0.17
CA ILE A 179 1.15 21.53 -1.45
C ILE A 179 1.32 22.56 -2.57
N THR A 180 2.40 22.46 -3.32
CA THR A 180 2.82 23.47 -4.32
C THR A 180 2.58 23.06 -5.78
N SER A 181 2.26 21.78 -6.03
CA SER A 181 1.97 21.29 -7.37
C SER A 181 1.11 20.03 -7.35
N THR A 182 0.50 19.71 -8.50
CA THR A 182 -0.24 18.45 -8.69
C THR A 182 0.65 17.22 -8.50
N PHE A 183 1.90 17.29 -8.96
CA PHE A 183 2.88 16.22 -8.72
C PHE A 183 3.13 16.02 -7.24
N TYR A 184 3.33 17.11 -6.49
CA TYR A 184 3.53 17.06 -5.06
C TYR A 184 2.29 16.54 -4.33
N ALA A 185 1.09 16.92 -4.80
CA ALA A 185 -0.17 16.39 -4.28
C ALA A 185 -0.27 14.86 -4.47
N ILE A 186 0.18 14.33 -5.61
CA ILE A 186 0.22 12.89 -5.88
C ILE A 186 1.25 12.21 -4.98
N LYS A 187 2.48 12.72 -4.94
CA LYS A 187 3.56 12.19 -4.07
C LYS A 187 3.11 12.10 -2.60
N ARG A 188 2.43 13.14 -2.10
CA ARG A 188 1.93 13.22 -0.72
C ARG A 188 0.61 12.49 -0.48
N GLY A 189 0.01 11.89 -1.50
CA GLY A 189 -1.23 11.14 -1.38
C GLY A 189 -2.50 11.98 -1.21
N PHE A 190 -2.42 13.30 -1.43
CA PHE A 190 -3.60 14.19 -1.43
C PHE A 190 -4.41 14.07 -2.72
N ARG A 191 -3.79 13.63 -3.80
CA ARG A 191 -4.44 13.32 -5.06
C ARG A 191 -4.23 11.85 -5.40
N THR A 192 -5.31 11.10 -5.46
CA THR A 192 -5.33 9.64 -5.67
C THR A 192 -6.21 9.20 -6.84
N ALA A 193 -6.76 10.17 -7.58
CA ALA A 193 -7.54 9.90 -8.77
C ALA A 193 -7.28 10.96 -9.86
N THR A 194 -7.69 10.66 -11.08
CA THR A 194 -7.66 11.61 -12.19
C THR A 194 -8.81 11.37 -13.15
N THR A 195 -9.38 12.47 -13.65
CA THR A 195 -10.47 12.48 -14.62
C THR A 195 -9.93 12.63 -16.02
N ARG A 196 -10.37 11.77 -16.95
CA ARG A 196 -9.93 11.73 -18.35
C ARG A 196 -11.09 11.39 -19.28
N VAL A 197 -10.90 11.68 -20.56
CA VAL A 197 -11.81 11.26 -21.63
C VAL A 197 -11.64 9.75 -21.89
N ASP A 198 -10.39 9.29 -21.91
CA ASP A 198 -10.05 7.90 -22.13
C ASP A 198 -10.28 7.04 -20.90
N LYS A 199 -10.54 5.75 -21.14
CA LYS A 199 -10.74 4.76 -20.08
C LYS A 199 -9.46 3.97 -19.78
N TYR A 200 -9.26 3.71 -18.51
CA TYR A 200 -8.14 2.95 -17.96
C TYR A 200 -8.66 1.76 -17.17
N LYS A 201 -7.85 0.71 -17.04
CA LYS A 201 -8.19 -0.50 -16.29
C LYS A 201 -7.35 -0.62 -15.04
N ALA A 202 -7.88 -1.23 -14.01
CA ALA A 202 -7.12 -1.63 -12.84
C ALA A 202 -5.90 -2.46 -13.25
N GLY A 203 -4.72 -2.08 -12.75
CA GLY A 203 -3.45 -2.68 -13.14
C GLY A 203 -2.66 -1.93 -14.21
N ASP A 204 -3.28 -1.02 -14.97
CA ASP A 204 -2.55 -0.18 -15.92
C ASP A 204 -1.44 0.62 -15.21
N ILE A 205 -0.25 0.64 -15.80
CA ILE A 205 0.83 1.52 -15.37
C ILE A 205 0.69 2.85 -16.08
N ILE A 206 0.68 3.92 -15.29
CA ILE A 206 0.45 5.28 -15.74
C ILE A 206 1.71 6.10 -15.49
N LYS A 207 2.18 6.79 -16.51
CA LYS A 207 3.29 7.73 -16.46
C LYS A 207 2.74 9.15 -16.57
N PHE A 208 2.63 9.86 -15.46
CA PHE A 208 2.32 11.28 -15.49
C PHE A 208 3.57 12.08 -15.88
N THR A 209 3.52 12.76 -16.98
CA THR A 209 4.62 13.60 -17.51
C THR A 209 4.32 15.06 -17.31
N ASN A 210 5.37 15.83 -17.01
CA ASN A 210 5.31 17.30 -16.96
C ASN A 210 6.08 17.86 -18.15
N ASN A 211 5.40 18.60 -19.02
CA ASN A 211 6.01 19.16 -20.24
C ASN A 211 7.11 20.20 -19.97
N SER A 212 7.27 20.64 -18.73
CA SER A 212 8.21 21.70 -18.33
C SER A 212 9.42 21.20 -17.56
N THR A 213 9.43 19.93 -17.17
CA THR A 213 10.54 19.30 -16.43
C THR A 213 10.80 17.90 -16.96
N SER A 214 11.98 17.36 -16.67
CA SER A 214 12.31 15.95 -16.94
C SER A 214 11.70 14.99 -15.93
N GLU A 215 11.02 15.50 -14.89
CA GLU A 215 10.39 14.68 -13.88
C GLU A 215 9.10 14.04 -14.40
N PHE A 216 8.93 12.77 -14.12
CA PHE A 216 7.66 12.07 -14.30
C PHE A 216 7.33 11.18 -13.11
N LEU A 217 6.05 10.91 -12.91
CA LEU A 217 5.56 10.04 -11.85
C LEU A 217 5.08 8.73 -12.44
N ILE A 218 5.43 7.63 -11.79
CA ILE A 218 4.88 6.31 -12.09
C ILE A 218 3.81 5.98 -11.07
N CYS A 219 2.62 5.69 -11.57
CA CYS A 219 1.47 5.29 -10.79
C CYS A 219 0.88 3.99 -11.36
N LYS A 220 0.08 3.29 -10.57
CA LYS A 220 -0.69 2.13 -10.99
C LYS A 220 -2.17 2.41 -10.78
N ALA A 221 -2.98 2.21 -11.81
CA ALA A 221 -4.43 2.28 -11.66
C ALA A 221 -4.90 1.17 -10.71
N ILE A 222 -5.70 1.53 -9.71
CA ILE A 222 -6.24 0.59 -8.71
C ILE A 222 -7.73 0.32 -8.93
N THR A 223 -8.38 1.09 -9.79
CA THR A 223 -9.76 0.84 -10.25
C THR A 223 -9.83 0.89 -11.76
N ASP A 224 -10.83 0.22 -12.32
CA ASP A 224 -11.29 0.54 -13.67
C ASP A 224 -11.85 1.96 -13.69
N SER A 225 -11.87 2.57 -14.89
CA SER A 225 -12.51 3.87 -15.09
C SER A 225 -14.01 3.77 -14.91
N TYR A 226 -14.58 4.70 -14.17
CA TYR A 226 -16.02 4.85 -13.95
C TYR A 226 -16.48 6.27 -14.32
N PRO A 227 -17.76 6.46 -14.72
CA PRO A 227 -18.26 7.79 -15.05
C PRO A 227 -18.17 8.74 -13.85
N VAL A 228 -17.74 9.98 -14.05
CA VAL A 228 -17.72 11.00 -12.99
C VAL A 228 -19.12 11.24 -12.43
N SER A 229 -20.15 11.15 -13.26
CA SER A 229 -21.56 11.26 -12.86
C SER A 229 -22.03 10.17 -11.88
N SER A 230 -21.25 9.10 -11.69
CA SER A 230 -21.59 8.01 -10.74
C SER A 230 -21.14 8.24 -9.30
N ILE A 231 -20.42 9.34 -9.01
CA ILE A 231 -19.93 9.68 -7.67
C ILE A 231 -20.38 11.08 -7.26
N SER A 232 -20.38 11.36 -5.95
CA SER A 232 -20.66 12.70 -5.46
C SER A 232 -19.56 13.71 -5.83
N LYS A 233 -19.91 15.00 -5.95
CA LYS A 233 -18.93 16.06 -6.23
C LYS A 233 -17.92 16.19 -5.08
N GLU A 234 -18.34 15.89 -3.88
CA GLU A 234 -17.50 15.87 -2.68
C GLU A 234 -16.47 14.74 -2.72
N ASP A 235 -16.88 13.52 -3.10
CA ASP A 235 -15.95 12.39 -3.26
C ASP A 235 -14.99 12.62 -4.41
N TRP A 236 -15.49 13.12 -5.55
CA TRP A 236 -14.64 13.51 -6.66
C TRP A 236 -13.57 14.55 -6.21
N SER A 237 -14.01 15.60 -5.53
CA SER A 237 -13.15 16.65 -4.99
C SER A 237 -12.09 16.07 -4.06
N ARG A 238 -12.48 15.18 -3.15
CA ARG A 238 -11.57 14.53 -2.20
C ARG A 238 -10.47 13.69 -2.90
N LEU A 239 -10.83 12.98 -3.95
CA LEU A 239 -9.93 12.09 -4.69
C LEU A 239 -9.00 12.85 -5.64
N GLU A 240 -9.50 13.87 -6.33
CA GLU A 240 -8.74 14.68 -7.30
C GLU A 240 -7.90 15.78 -6.65
N GLY A 241 -8.25 16.19 -5.44
CA GLY A 241 -7.62 17.33 -4.75
C GLY A 241 -8.11 18.70 -5.23
N TRP A 242 -9.12 18.75 -6.12
CA TRP A 242 -9.74 19.97 -6.60
C TRP A 242 -10.92 20.40 -5.73
N ASP A 243 -11.22 21.69 -5.67
CA ASP A 243 -12.43 22.18 -5.04
C ASP A 243 -13.68 21.80 -5.84
N VAL A 244 -14.82 21.63 -5.18
CA VAL A 244 -16.11 21.31 -5.85
C VAL A 244 -16.54 22.39 -6.86
N ASN A 245 -16.08 23.64 -6.68
CA ASN A 245 -16.33 24.69 -7.64
C ASN A 245 -15.68 24.46 -9.01
N TYR A 246 -14.75 23.49 -9.10
CA TYR A 246 -14.13 23.08 -10.36
C TYR A 246 -15.18 22.70 -11.41
N PHE A 247 -16.28 22.07 -11.01
CA PHE A 247 -17.38 21.73 -11.91
C PHE A 247 -18.04 22.93 -12.56
N LYS A 248 -18.16 24.05 -11.82
CA LYS A 248 -18.71 25.31 -12.35
C LYS A 248 -17.78 25.97 -13.37
N LEU A 249 -16.48 25.83 -13.16
CA LEU A 249 -15.45 26.45 -13.98
C LEU A 249 -15.08 25.58 -15.21
N ASN A 250 -15.39 24.28 -15.16
CA ASN A 250 -15.06 23.32 -16.19
C ASN A 250 -16.28 22.47 -16.56
N PRO A 251 -17.25 23.03 -17.31
CA PRO A 251 -18.41 22.29 -17.77
C PRO A 251 -17.96 21.09 -18.63
N GLY A 252 -18.68 19.97 -18.53
CA GLY A 252 -18.35 18.71 -19.22
C GLY A 252 -17.38 17.80 -18.48
N VAL A 253 -16.97 18.12 -17.25
CA VAL A 253 -16.23 17.18 -16.39
C VAL A 253 -17.10 15.97 -16.04
N GLU A 254 -18.39 16.17 -15.86
CA GLU A 254 -19.36 15.13 -15.52
C GLU A 254 -19.51 14.06 -16.61
N ASP A 255 -19.18 14.41 -17.87
CA ASP A 255 -19.24 13.52 -19.03
C ASP A 255 -17.97 12.66 -19.19
N LYS A 256 -16.99 12.84 -18.32
CA LYS A 256 -15.71 12.15 -18.36
C LYS A 256 -15.69 10.95 -17.42
N PHE A 257 -14.58 10.24 -17.48
CA PHE A 257 -14.30 9.07 -16.64
C PHE A 257 -13.24 9.41 -15.61
N GLN A 258 -13.41 8.91 -14.37
CA GLN A 258 -12.40 8.96 -13.34
C GLN A 258 -11.87 7.55 -13.10
N PHE A 259 -10.58 7.44 -12.77
CA PHE A 259 -9.99 6.25 -12.17
C PHE A 259 -9.11 6.64 -11.00
N GLN A 260 -9.01 5.74 -10.04
CA GLN A 260 -8.12 5.90 -8.89
C GLN A 260 -6.77 5.23 -9.18
N PHE A 261 -5.71 5.79 -8.63
CA PHE A 261 -4.36 5.26 -8.78
C PHE A 261 -3.58 5.32 -7.47
N GLU A 262 -2.56 4.48 -7.39
CA GLU A 262 -1.54 4.51 -6.36
C GLU A 262 -0.23 5.05 -6.93
N TYR A 263 0.38 6.01 -6.24
CA TYR A 263 1.71 6.50 -6.56
C TYR A 263 2.77 5.46 -6.18
N ILE A 264 3.68 5.17 -7.08
CA ILE A 264 4.79 4.21 -6.90
C ILE A 264 6.10 4.94 -6.67
N CYS A 265 6.54 5.73 -7.66
CA CYS A 265 7.80 6.45 -7.61
C CYS A 265 7.77 7.67 -8.53
N SER A 266 8.73 8.57 -8.34
CA SER A 266 9.09 9.59 -9.33
C SER A 266 10.45 9.27 -9.95
N VAL A 267 10.64 9.76 -11.17
CA VAL A 267 11.92 9.70 -11.87
C VAL A 267 12.27 11.12 -12.28
N ASN A 268 13.45 11.59 -11.85
CA ASN A 268 13.97 12.89 -12.20
C ASN A 268 15.42 12.74 -12.66
N ASN A 269 15.73 13.11 -13.89
CA ASN A 269 17.06 12.97 -14.49
C ASN A 269 17.65 11.54 -14.33
N GLY A 270 16.80 10.51 -14.44
CA GLY A 270 17.21 9.11 -14.30
C GLY A 270 17.35 8.61 -12.86
N VAL A 271 17.18 9.48 -11.87
CA VAL A 271 17.15 9.09 -10.45
C VAL A 271 15.73 8.71 -10.06
N ILE A 272 15.57 7.55 -9.44
CA ILE A 272 14.27 7.05 -8.94
C ILE A 272 14.14 7.40 -7.46
N GLU A 273 13.06 8.11 -7.12
CA GLU A 273 12.68 8.46 -5.75
C GLU A 273 11.40 7.73 -5.37
N PHE A 274 11.41 7.01 -4.28
CA PHE A 274 10.26 6.27 -3.77
C PHE A 274 9.43 7.10 -2.80
N LYS A 275 8.18 6.67 -2.60
CA LYS A 275 7.22 7.32 -1.69
C LYS A 275 7.75 7.46 -0.26
N ASP A 276 8.52 6.48 0.22
CA ASP A 276 9.05 6.46 1.59
C ASP A 276 10.26 7.38 1.80
N ASP A 277 10.96 7.74 0.73
CA ASP A 277 12.12 8.67 0.79
C ASP A 277 11.68 10.14 0.98
N ILE A 278 10.39 10.43 0.78
CA ILE A 278 9.83 11.79 0.86
C ILE A 278 9.38 12.14 2.29
N PHE A 279 9.32 11.15 3.18
CA PHE A 279 8.82 11.28 4.56
C PHE A 279 9.89 10.98 5.63
N GLY A 280 11.18 10.92 5.22
CA GLY A 280 12.32 10.76 6.12
C GLY A 280 12.56 11.95 7.03
#